data_e38c325370aeff3848ad896baedaa6ef
#
_entry.id   e38c325370aeff3848ad896baedaa6ef
#
_cell.length_a   1.000
_cell.length_b   1.000
_cell.length_c   1.000
_cell.angle_alpha   90.00
_cell.angle_beta   90.00
_cell.angle_gamma   90.00
#
_symmetry.space_group_name_H-M   'P 1'
#
loop_
_entity.id
_entity.type
_entity.pdbx_description
1 polymer ?
#
loop_
_entity_poly.entity_id
_entity_poly.type
_entity_poly.pdbx_seq_one_letter_code
_entity_poly.pdbx_strand_id
1 'polypeptide(L)'
;MITGRAILLCPLLALLLCVAGFAADTVTCPRKIDVSQQLVAAAPGWTAMFDDTPHQLAGISFYDGPPQEKASLSYDNMTKAGAKQTAKWSFSPEASRETWISCSYSGTSVKLAKTLPPKTTACEVTYDPRQQLAGLPLIEKISCR
;
A
#
# COMPACT_ATOMS: atom_id res chain seq x y z
N MET A 1 73.06 33.69 1.17
CA MET A 1 72.61 32.57 1.99
C MET A 1 71.16 32.89 2.41
N ILE A 2 70.17 32.43 1.70
CA ILE A 2 68.76 32.55 2.05
C ILE A 2 68.09 31.23 1.71
N THR A 3 67.77 30.46 2.74
CA THR A 3 67.14 29.16 2.67
C THR A 3 65.63 29.35 2.57
N GLY A 4 65.07 29.06 1.40
CA GLY A 4 63.62 29.04 1.16
C GLY A 4 63.03 27.73 1.67
N ARG A 5 62.09 27.81 2.62
CA ARG A 5 61.24 26.70 3.07
C ARG A 5 60.04 26.57 2.13
N ALA A 6 59.96 25.48 1.42
CA ALA A 6 58.79 25.08 0.64
C ALA A 6 57.73 24.51 1.61
N ILE A 7 56.56 25.14 1.66
CA ILE A 7 55.39 24.66 2.38
C ILE A 7 54.58 23.80 1.37
N LEU A 8 54.55 22.48 1.62
CA LEU A 8 53.64 21.57 0.91
C LEU A 8 52.21 21.74 1.44
N LEU A 9 51.33 22.37 0.66
CA LEU A 9 49.92 22.34 0.90
C LEU A 9 49.37 21.00 0.37
N CYS A 10 48.92 20.15 1.27
CA CYS A 10 48.18 18.93 0.96
C CYS A 10 46.70 19.30 0.80
N PRO A 11 46.07 19.10 -0.37
CA PRO A 11 44.62 19.28 -0.50
C PRO A 11 43.90 18.11 0.11
N LEU A 12 43.16 18.33 1.19
CA LEU A 12 42.19 17.39 1.78
C LEU A 12 41.00 17.25 0.78
N LEU A 13 41.04 16.17 0.03
CA LEU A 13 39.93 15.77 -0.84
C LEU A 13 38.82 15.16 0.05
N ALA A 14 37.84 15.96 0.43
CA ALA A 14 36.65 15.49 1.16
C ALA A 14 35.79 14.66 0.22
N LEU A 15 35.86 13.33 0.35
CA LEU A 15 34.92 12.39 -0.29
C LEU A 15 33.55 12.56 0.37
N LEU A 16 32.63 13.30 -0.28
CA LEU A 16 31.20 13.28 0.06
C LEU A 16 30.65 11.91 -0.38
N LEU A 17 30.52 11.00 0.59
CA LEU A 17 29.71 9.78 0.44
C LEU A 17 28.23 10.20 0.38
N CYS A 18 27.68 10.33 -0.85
CA CYS A 18 26.24 10.34 -1.06
C CYS A 18 25.68 8.98 -0.63
N VAL A 19 25.18 8.89 0.59
CA VAL A 19 24.34 7.77 1.04
C VAL A 19 23.01 7.94 0.32
N ALA A 20 22.82 7.25 -0.81
CA ALA A 20 21.51 7.09 -1.44
C ALA A 20 20.63 6.33 -0.43
N GLY A 21 19.83 7.06 0.35
CA GLY A 21 18.82 6.49 1.21
C GLY A 21 17.79 5.79 0.32
N PHE A 22 17.80 4.46 0.31
CA PHE A 22 16.68 3.69 -0.24
C PHE A 22 15.45 4.03 0.61
N ALA A 23 14.57 4.88 0.08
CA ALA A 23 13.25 5.04 0.65
C ALA A 23 12.57 3.66 0.60
N ALA A 24 12.31 3.08 1.77
CA ALA A 24 11.55 1.85 1.86
C ALA A 24 10.19 2.13 1.20
N ASP A 25 9.86 1.35 0.15
CA ASP A 25 8.56 1.45 -0.54
C ASP A 25 7.46 1.20 0.48
N THR A 26 6.81 2.28 0.92
CA THR A 26 5.68 2.17 1.83
C THR A 26 4.51 1.52 1.09
N VAL A 27 4.08 0.37 1.59
CA VAL A 27 2.91 -0.32 1.06
C VAL A 27 1.67 0.46 1.47
N THR A 28 1.12 1.23 0.53
CA THR A 28 -0.09 2.03 0.75
C THR A 28 -1.10 1.81 -0.37
N CYS A 29 -2.39 1.85 -0.03
CA CYS A 29 -3.47 1.98 -0.99
C CYS A 29 -3.83 3.45 -1.16
N PRO A 30 -4.09 3.95 -2.38
CA PRO A 30 -4.69 5.27 -2.57
C PRO A 30 -5.97 5.41 -1.73
N ARG A 31 -6.14 6.53 -1.05
CA ARG A 31 -7.33 6.76 -0.21
C ARG A 31 -8.61 6.85 -1.03
N LYS A 32 -8.50 7.31 -2.27
CA LYS A 32 -9.59 7.45 -3.23
C LYS A 32 -9.09 7.27 -4.65
N ILE A 33 -9.98 6.86 -5.54
CA ILE A 33 -9.75 6.76 -6.98
C ILE A 33 -10.92 7.38 -7.73
N ASP A 34 -10.63 7.88 -8.91
CA ASP A 34 -11.65 8.33 -9.88
C ASP A 34 -11.84 7.21 -10.90
N VAL A 35 -13.10 6.86 -11.18
CA VAL A 35 -13.46 5.77 -12.11
C VAL A 35 -14.54 6.26 -13.04
N SER A 36 -14.33 6.07 -14.35
CA SER A 36 -15.40 6.24 -15.34
C SER A 36 -16.17 4.91 -15.46
N GLN A 37 -17.46 4.95 -15.20
CA GLN A 37 -18.36 3.79 -15.31
C GLN A 37 -19.28 3.94 -16.50
N GLN A 38 -19.60 2.83 -17.18
CA GLN A 38 -20.48 2.82 -18.33
C GLN A 38 -21.48 1.67 -18.22
N LEU A 39 -22.73 1.92 -18.65
CA LEU A 39 -23.71 0.88 -18.82
C LEU A 39 -23.40 0.12 -20.12
N VAL A 40 -23.13 -1.19 -20.02
CA VAL A 40 -22.79 -2.04 -21.17
C VAL A 40 -24.01 -2.32 -22.04
N ALA A 41 -25.19 -2.46 -21.41
CA ALA A 41 -26.45 -2.70 -22.12
C ALA A 41 -27.55 -1.79 -21.59
N ALA A 42 -28.26 -1.09 -22.48
CA ALA A 42 -29.38 -0.25 -22.08
C ALA A 42 -30.57 -1.12 -21.66
N ALA A 43 -31.24 -0.76 -20.57
CA ALA A 43 -32.55 -1.32 -20.20
C ALA A 43 -33.66 -0.47 -20.81
N PRO A 44 -34.63 -1.04 -21.56
CA PRO A 44 -35.68 -0.26 -22.17
C PRO A 44 -36.47 0.56 -21.14
N GLY A 45 -36.65 1.86 -21.42
CA GLY A 45 -37.38 2.76 -20.57
C GLY A 45 -36.60 3.30 -19.36
N TRP A 46 -35.28 2.97 -19.22
CA TRP A 46 -34.40 3.48 -18.14
C TRP A 46 -33.29 4.36 -18.68
N THR A 47 -32.97 5.40 -17.93
CA THR A 47 -31.81 6.29 -18.19
C THR A 47 -30.72 5.97 -17.19
N ALA A 48 -29.49 5.71 -17.69
CA ALA A 48 -28.33 5.54 -16.82
C ALA A 48 -27.93 6.89 -16.19
N MET A 49 -27.67 6.87 -14.89
CA MET A 49 -27.12 7.99 -14.13
C MET A 49 -25.83 7.52 -13.48
N PHE A 50 -24.83 8.37 -13.50
CA PHE A 50 -23.51 8.09 -12.92
C PHE A 50 -23.15 9.21 -11.94
N ASP A 51 -22.65 8.82 -10.78
CA ASP A 51 -22.10 9.78 -9.82
C ASP A 51 -20.63 10.01 -10.11
N ASP A 52 -20.22 11.28 -10.23
CA ASP A 52 -18.81 11.69 -10.42
C ASP A 52 -18.04 11.79 -9.08
N THR A 53 -18.55 11.17 -8.03
CA THR A 53 -17.88 11.20 -6.72
C THR A 53 -16.70 10.22 -6.67
N PRO A 54 -15.53 10.65 -6.14
CA PRO A 54 -14.40 9.75 -5.98
C PRO A 54 -14.73 8.53 -5.11
N HIS A 55 -14.32 7.36 -5.55
CA HIS A 55 -14.50 6.10 -4.82
C HIS A 55 -13.46 5.98 -3.71
N GLN A 56 -13.90 5.85 -2.47
CA GLN A 56 -13.01 5.79 -1.32
C GLN A 56 -12.56 4.36 -1.02
N LEU A 57 -11.34 4.21 -0.47
CA LEU A 57 -10.79 2.94 -0.03
C LEU A 57 -11.69 2.29 1.02
N ALA A 58 -12.24 1.12 0.69
CA ALA A 58 -13.22 0.40 1.52
C ALA A 58 -12.70 -0.96 2.02
N GLY A 59 -11.71 -1.56 1.37
CA GLY A 59 -11.22 -2.88 1.78
C GLY A 59 -9.79 -3.17 1.35
N ILE A 60 -9.14 -4.06 2.11
CA ILE A 60 -7.80 -4.60 1.84
C ILE A 60 -7.89 -6.11 1.84
N SER A 61 -7.23 -6.73 0.89
CA SER A 61 -7.04 -8.18 0.84
C SER A 61 -5.60 -8.50 0.46
N PHE A 62 -5.07 -9.59 1.01
CA PHE A 62 -3.78 -10.16 0.61
C PHE A 62 -3.99 -11.48 -0.11
N TYR A 63 -3.09 -11.81 -1.04
CA TYR A 63 -3.19 -13.01 -1.89
C TYR A 63 -1.84 -13.71 -2.00
N ASP A 64 -1.90 -15.04 -2.07
CA ASP A 64 -0.78 -15.88 -2.47
C ASP A 64 -0.74 -16.00 -3.99
N GLY A 65 0.03 -15.13 -4.64
CA GLY A 65 0.05 -14.95 -6.08
C GLY A 65 -0.93 -13.89 -6.60
N PRO A 66 -1.09 -13.75 -7.92
CA PRO A 66 -1.94 -12.74 -8.54
C PRO A 66 -3.41 -12.83 -8.07
N PRO A 67 -4.07 -11.70 -7.76
CA PRO A 67 -5.46 -11.70 -7.26
C PRO A 67 -6.48 -12.37 -8.18
N GLN A 68 -6.18 -12.49 -9.47
CA GLN A 68 -7.02 -13.19 -10.45
C GLN A 68 -7.17 -14.69 -10.16
N GLU A 69 -6.20 -15.29 -9.47
CA GLU A 69 -6.23 -16.69 -9.04
C GLU A 69 -7.10 -16.91 -7.80
N LYS A 70 -7.56 -15.83 -7.17
CA LYS A 70 -8.48 -15.85 -6.01
C LYS A 70 -7.94 -16.57 -4.76
N ALA A 71 -6.62 -16.77 -4.64
CA ALA A 71 -5.97 -17.36 -3.47
C ALA A 71 -5.82 -16.32 -2.33
N SER A 72 -6.94 -15.83 -1.79
CA SER A 72 -6.93 -14.83 -0.73
C SER A 72 -6.44 -15.41 0.60
N LEU A 73 -5.64 -14.62 1.33
CA LEU A 73 -5.10 -14.96 2.63
C LEU A 73 -5.99 -14.38 3.74
N SER A 74 -6.33 -15.22 4.72
CA SER A 74 -6.99 -14.77 5.94
C SER A 74 -5.98 -14.13 6.89
N TYR A 75 -6.44 -13.19 7.72
CA TYR A 75 -5.59 -12.68 8.80
C TYR A 75 -5.37 -13.74 9.88
N ASP A 76 -4.19 -13.73 10.51
CA ASP A 76 -3.83 -14.65 11.58
C ASP A 76 -4.59 -14.34 12.88
N ASN A 77 -4.68 -13.04 13.19
CA ASN A 77 -5.39 -12.55 14.36
C ASN A 77 -5.91 -11.13 14.17
N MET A 78 -6.83 -10.75 15.05
CA MET A 78 -7.31 -9.36 15.17
C MET A 78 -7.24 -8.94 16.64
N THR A 79 -6.52 -7.86 16.89
CA THR A 79 -6.38 -7.26 18.22
C THR A 79 -7.24 -6.00 18.35
N LYS A 80 -7.63 -5.65 19.57
CA LYS A 80 -8.37 -4.43 19.89
C LYS A 80 -7.56 -3.58 20.86
N ALA A 81 -7.43 -2.30 20.54
CA ALA A 81 -6.80 -1.31 21.42
C ALA A 81 -7.71 -0.08 21.50
N GLY A 82 -8.43 0.04 22.61
CA GLY A 82 -9.51 1.02 22.73
C GLY A 82 -10.60 0.75 21.70
N ALA A 83 -10.94 1.76 20.91
CA ALA A 83 -11.95 1.64 19.86
C ALA A 83 -11.38 1.09 18.54
N LYS A 84 -10.04 0.98 18.39
CA LYS A 84 -9.42 0.53 17.14
C LYS A 84 -9.24 -0.98 17.09
N GLN A 85 -9.26 -1.52 15.89
CA GLN A 85 -9.01 -2.93 15.60
C GLN A 85 -7.85 -3.05 14.63
N THR A 86 -6.94 -3.98 14.87
CA THR A 86 -5.79 -4.24 13.99
C THR A 86 -5.78 -5.71 13.61
N ALA A 87 -5.95 -5.98 12.33
CA ALA A 87 -5.77 -7.31 11.74
C ALA A 87 -4.33 -7.47 11.28
N LYS A 88 -3.76 -8.67 11.52
CA LYS A 88 -2.39 -9.01 11.16
C LYS A 88 -2.36 -10.21 10.22
N TRP A 89 -1.56 -10.10 9.17
CA TRP A 89 -1.17 -11.19 8.27
C TRP A 89 0.32 -11.45 8.40
N SER A 90 0.71 -12.71 8.44
CA SER A 90 2.10 -13.14 8.37
C SER A 90 2.35 -13.87 7.05
N PHE A 91 3.52 -13.65 6.47
CA PHE A 91 3.91 -14.25 5.19
C PHE A 91 5.22 -14.99 5.36
N SER A 92 5.35 -16.12 4.67
CA SER A 92 6.63 -16.86 4.66
C SER A 92 7.63 -16.12 3.76
N PRO A 93 8.82 -15.77 4.26
CA PRO A 93 9.86 -15.16 3.42
C PRO A 93 10.44 -16.14 2.39
N GLU A 94 10.19 -17.45 2.56
CA GLU A 94 10.62 -18.53 1.68
C GLU A 94 9.50 -18.96 0.70
N ALA A 95 8.36 -18.24 0.69
CA ALA A 95 7.28 -18.55 -0.22
C ALA A 95 7.79 -18.52 -1.68
N SER A 96 7.46 -19.56 -2.43
CA SER A 96 7.81 -19.65 -3.86
C SER A 96 7.02 -18.68 -4.73
N ARG A 97 6.00 -18.05 -4.16
CA ARG A 97 5.08 -17.12 -4.84
C ARG A 97 5.14 -15.73 -4.22
N GLU A 98 4.95 -14.73 -5.05
CA GLU A 98 4.86 -13.35 -4.59
C GLU A 98 3.55 -13.12 -3.82
N THR A 99 3.64 -12.44 -2.69
CA THR A 99 2.44 -11.96 -1.98
C THR A 99 1.95 -10.67 -2.61
N TRP A 100 0.65 -10.57 -2.84
CA TRP A 100 0.00 -9.41 -3.43
C TRP A 100 -0.92 -8.73 -2.41
N ILE A 101 -1.01 -7.40 -2.50
CA ILE A 101 -2.05 -6.61 -1.85
C ILE A 101 -3.05 -6.13 -2.89
N SER A 102 -4.33 -6.15 -2.53
CA SER A 102 -5.43 -5.59 -3.32
C SER A 102 -6.23 -4.60 -2.50
N CYS A 103 -6.46 -3.43 -3.07
CA CYS A 103 -7.22 -2.33 -2.51
C CYS A 103 -8.57 -2.28 -3.23
N SER A 104 -9.68 -2.40 -2.50
CA SER A 104 -11.03 -2.27 -3.03
C SER A 104 -11.66 -0.94 -2.63
N TYR A 105 -12.55 -0.42 -3.45
CA TYR A 105 -13.13 0.91 -3.31
C TYR A 105 -14.65 0.85 -3.28
N SER A 106 -15.27 1.75 -2.51
CA SER A 106 -16.73 1.84 -2.41
C SER A 106 -17.36 2.25 -3.74
N GLY A 107 -18.51 1.68 -4.08
CA GLY A 107 -19.29 2.09 -5.24
C GLY A 107 -18.73 1.69 -6.62
N THR A 108 -17.67 0.87 -6.67
CA THR A 108 -17.08 0.37 -7.91
C THR A 108 -16.59 -1.08 -7.76
N SER A 109 -16.51 -1.81 -8.87
CA SER A 109 -15.85 -3.12 -8.92
C SER A 109 -14.34 -3.03 -9.19
N VAL A 110 -13.82 -1.83 -9.48
CA VAL A 110 -12.39 -1.61 -9.71
C VAL A 110 -11.59 -1.84 -8.45
N LYS A 111 -10.52 -2.62 -8.57
CA LYS A 111 -9.54 -2.86 -7.52
C LYS A 111 -8.16 -2.51 -8.03
N LEU A 112 -7.32 -1.95 -7.17
CA LEU A 112 -5.91 -1.78 -7.46
C LEU A 112 -5.12 -2.85 -6.74
N ALA A 113 -4.18 -3.49 -7.42
CA ALA A 113 -3.35 -4.52 -6.82
C ALA A 113 -1.88 -4.35 -7.22
N LYS A 114 -0.98 -4.72 -6.32
CA LYS A 114 0.45 -4.79 -6.59
C LYS A 114 1.10 -5.88 -5.74
N THR A 115 2.29 -6.32 -6.12
CA THR A 115 3.14 -7.18 -5.28
C THR A 115 3.61 -6.42 -4.05
N LEU A 116 3.77 -7.13 -2.94
CA LEU A 116 4.48 -6.61 -1.77
C LEU A 116 5.99 -6.58 -2.06
N PRO A 117 6.75 -5.67 -1.42
CA PRO A 117 8.19 -5.70 -1.50
C PRO A 117 8.75 -7.08 -1.14
N PRO A 118 9.84 -7.52 -1.81
CA PRO A 118 10.49 -8.78 -1.48
C PRO A 118 10.86 -8.85 0.02
N LYS A 119 10.74 -10.04 0.62
CA LYS A 119 11.02 -10.28 2.04
C LYS A 119 10.05 -9.61 3.02
N THR A 120 8.90 -9.10 2.58
CA THR A 120 7.83 -8.69 3.49
C THR A 120 7.35 -9.91 4.27
N THR A 121 7.44 -9.86 5.60
CA THR A 121 7.09 -10.98 6.49
C THR A 121 5.75 -10.80 7.18
N ALA A 122 5.25 -9.56 7.27
CA ALA A 122 3.96 -9.28 7.88
C ALA A 122 3.38 -7.95 7.42
N CYS A 123 2.05 -7.88 7.39
CA CYS A 123 1.29 -6.63 7.27
C CYS A 123 0.26 -6.51 8.38
N GLU A 124 0.03 -5.29 8.82
CA GLU A 124 -1.00 -4.92 9.78
C GLU A 124 -1.92 -3.86 9.18
N VAL A 125 -3.23 -4.07 9.31
CA VAL A 125 -4.25 -3.10 8.88
C VAL A 125 -5.05 -2.66 10.09
N THR A 126 -5.02 -1.37 10.39
CA THR A 126 -5.76 -0.77 11.50
C THR A 126 -7.06 -0.16 10.99
N TYR A 127 -8.14 -0.48 11.66
CA TYR A 127 -9.50 -0.03 11.40
C TYR A 127 -10.02 0.82 12.54
N ASP A 128 -10.81 1.86 12.21
CA ASP A 128 -11.62 2.60 13.17
C ASP A 128 -13.12 2.23 12.98
N PRO A 129 -13.68 1.31 13.78
CA PRO A 129 -15.07 0.89 13.64
C PRO A 129 -16.10 1.97 14.03
N ARG A 130 -15.66 3.08 14.65
CA ARG A 130 -16.56 4.23 14.93
C ARG A 130 -16.84 5.04 13.67
N GLN A 131 -15.98 4.91 12.66
CA GLN A 131 -16.15 5.51 11.36
C GLN A 131 -16.43 4.40 10.36
N GLN A 132 -17.49 4.54 9.59
CA GLN A 132 -17.86 3.54 8.59
C GLN A 132 -17.92 4.16 7.21
N LEU A 133 -17.49 3.38 6.23
CA LEU A 133 -17.60 3.68 4.82
C LEU A 133 -18.30 2.50 4.13
N ALA A 134 -19.44 2.75 3.50
CA ALA A 134 -20.26 1.72 2.86
C ALA A 134 -20.54 0.50 3.78
N GLY A 135 -20.77 0.75 5.09
CA GLY A 135 -21.03 -0.29 6.09
C GLY A 135 -19.80 -1.03 6.61
N LEU A 136 -18.61 -0.68 6.17
CA LEU A 136 -17.34 -1.27 6.63
C LEU A 136 -16.56 -0.29 7.52
N PRO A 137 -15.81 -0.78 8.53
CA PRO A 137 -14.93 0.07 9.33
C PRO A 137 -13.90 0.80 8.47
N LEU A 138 -13.66 2.08 8.77
CA LEU A 138 -12.69 2.89 8.05
C LEU A 138 -11.28 2.32 8.22
N ILE A 139 -10.59 2.12 7.10
CA ILE A 139 -9.17 1.74 7.08
C ILE A 139 -8.34 2.97 7.41
N GLU A 140 -7.67 2.95 8.57
CA GLU A 140 -6.88 4.08 9.06
C GLU A 140 -5.42 3.99 8.60
N LYS A 141 -4.84 2.79 8.72
CA LYS A 141 -3.41 2.57 8.46
C LYS A 141 -3.14 1.17 7.88
N ILE A 142 -2.18 1.10 6.98
CA ILE A 142 -1.56 -0.14 6.51
C ILE A 142 -0.07 -0.02 6.86
N SER A 143 0.50 -1.06 7.45
CA SER A 143 1.93 -1.12 7.82
C SER A 143 2.47 -2.51 7.50
N CYS A 144 3.45 -2.60 6.62
CA CYS A 144 4.13 -3.85 6.26
C CYS A 144 5.61 -3.80 6.63
N ARG A 145 6.21 -4.94 6.99
CA ARG A 145 7.62 -5.07 7.36
C ARG A 145 8.19 -6.42 6.92
#